data_4b78fd4af37276b06dde289ba79e5c6c
#
_entry.id   4b78fd4af37276b06dde289ba79e5c6c
#
_cell.length_a   1.000
_cell.length_b   1.000
_cell.length_c   1.000
_cell.angle_alpha   90.00
_cell.angle_beta   90.00
_cell.angle_gamma   90.00
#
_symmetry.space_group_name_H-M   'P 1'
#
loop_
_entity.id
_entity.type
_entity.pdbx_description
1 polymer ?
#
loop_
_entity_poly.entity_id
_entity_poly.type
_entity_poly.pdbx_seq_one_letter_code
_entity_poly.pdbx_strand_id
1 'polypeptide(L)'
;NILEVKEKLDSAINENKEETNENDTDILAKALAVIPTFLLKIAVSFIMFLDKHGMLPKFVIKASPFHTSAFLTNVASLGIDAIYHHLYDFGTTGLFLAMGKKKKDFIYEDDSIVEEKCISLAFVCDERICDGYYFANSVKLFNKYLKRPELLEESFTRVEDVK
;
A
#
# COMPACT_ATOMS: atom_id res chain seq x y z
N ASN A 1 -10.55 6.67 13.91
CA ASN A 1 -9.72 7.88 13.82
C ASN A 1 -8.26 7.47 13.61
N ILE A 2 -7.34 8.44 13.47
CA ILE A 2 -5.91 8.16 13.20
C ILE A 2 -5.23 7.40 14.34
N LEU A 3 -5.65 7.59 15.57
CA LEU A 3 -5.09 6.90 16.75
C LEU A 3 -5.41 5.41 16.72
N GLU A 4 -6.62 5.03 16.36
CA GLU A 4 -7.01 3.62 16.18
C GLU A 4 -6.22 2.94 15.06
N VAL A 5 -5.95 3.65 13.96
CA VAL A 5 -5.11 3.15 12.86
C VAL A 5 -3.68 2.94 13.34
N LYS A 6 -3.14 3.89 14.10
CA LYS A 6 -1.80 3.80 14.68
C LYS A 6 -1.69 2.60 15.64
N GLU A 7 -2.62 2.42 16.55
CA GLU A 7 -2.62 1.29 17.49
C GLU A 7 -2.64 -0.06 16.76
N LYS A 8 -3.49 -0.21 15.73
CA LYS A 8 -3.54 -1.42 14.91
C LYS A 8 -2.22 -1.66 14.15
N LEU A 9 -1.64 -0.59 13.63
CA LEU A 9 -0.36 -0.68 12.91
C LEU A 9 0.78 -1.07 13.86
N ASP A 10 0.87 -0.42 15.03
CA ASP A 10 1.90 -0.71 16.03
C ASP A 10 1.77 -2.14 16.55
N SER A 11 0.54 -2.63 16.79
CA SER A 11 0.29 -4.01 17.17
C SER A 11 0.77 -4.99 16.10
N ALA A 12 0.40 -4.76 14.83
CA ALA A 12 0.82 -5.62 13.73
C ALA A 12 2.35 -5.61 13.51
N ILE A 13 3.00 -4.45 13.69
CA ILE A 13 4.46 -4.34 13.58
C ILE A 13 5.15 -5.12 14.71
N ASN A 14 4.64 -5.03 15.94
CA ASN A 14 5.22 -5.70 17.09
C ASN A 14 5.04 -7.23 16.98
N GLU A 15 3.86 -7.68 16.58
CA GLU A 15 3.57 -9.08 16.32
C GLU A 15 4.54 -9.67 15.27
N ASN A 16 4.74 -8.97 14.15
CA ASN A 16 5.69 -9.41 13.12
C ASN A 16 7.18 -9.30 13.54
N LYS A 17 7.53 -8.47 14.52
CA LYS A 17 8.90 -8.39 15.04
C LYS A 17 9.21 -9.47 16.06
N GLU A 18 8.22 -9.88 16.84
CA GLU A 18 8.34 -10.95 17.84
C GLU A 18 8.32 -12.32 17.19
N GLU A 19 7.65 -12.47 16.05
CA GLU A 19 7.73 -13.66 15.21
C GLU A 19 9.10 -13.70 14.49
N THR A 20 10.13 -14.16 15.21
CA THR A 20 11.39 -14.65 14.60
C THR A 20 11.17 -15.96 13.81
N ASN A 21 9.95 -16.42 13.74
CA ASN A 21 9.50 -17.57 12.99
C ASN A 21 9.06 -17.14 11.57
N GLU A 22 9.36 -18.01 10.63
CA GLU A 22 8.93 -17.92 9.23
C GLU A 22 7.46 -17.48 9.16
N ASN A 23 7.20 -16.37 8.51
CA ASN A 23 5.82 -15.93 8.34
C ASN A 23 5.08 -16.88 7.38
N ASP A 24 3.76 -16.88 7.41
CA ASP A 24 2.92 -17.77 6.59
C ASP A 24 3.30 -17.74 5.11
N THR A 25 3.79 -16.61 4.62
CA THR A 25 4.25 -16.43 3.24
C THR A 25 5.52 -17.24 2.95
N ASP A 26 6.47 -17.28 3.90
CA ASP A 26 7.74 -18.03 3.75
C ASP A 26 7.49 -19.53 3.82
N ILE A 27 6.59 -19.98 4.70
CA ILE A 27 6.16 -21.39 4.79
C ILE A 27 5.49 -21.79 3.47
N LEU A 28 4.60 -20.96 2.95
CA LEU A 28 3.93 -21.19 1.68
C LEU A 28 4.93 -21.24 0.53
N ALA A 29 5.89 -20.32 0.47
CA ALA A 29 6.93 -20.29 -0.55
C ALA A 29 7.79 -21.56 -0.56
N LYS A 30 8.19 -22.05 0.63
CA LYS A 30 8.94 -23.32 0.77
C LYS A 30 8.11 -24.52 0.35
N ALA A 31 6.84 -24.57 0.73
CA ALA A 31 5.92 -25.64 0.31
C ALA A 31 5.74 -25.66 -1.22
N LEU A 32 5.61 -24.49 -1.83
CA LEU A 32 5.49 -24.36 -3.29
C LEU A 32 6.78 -24.75 -4.02
N ALA A 33 7.96 -24.54 -3.43
CA ALA A 33 9.25 -24.88 -4.06
C ALA A 33 9.45 -26.40 -4.25
N VAL A 34 8.75 -27.24 -3.50
CA VAL A 34 8.81 -28.72 -3.62
C VAL A 34 7.92 -29.24 -4.75
N ILE A 35 6.95 -28.45 -5.19
CA ILE A 35 5.99 -28.88 -6.21
C ILE A 35 6.62 -28.80 -7.62
N PRO A 36 6.49 -29.84 -8.45
CA PRO A 36 6.95 -29.77 -9.84
C PRO A 36 6.35 -28.58 -10.59
N THR A 37 7.16 -27.86 -11.35
CA THR A 37 6.78 -26.60 -11.99
C THR A 37 5.53 -26.70 -12.89
N PHE A 38 5.30 -27.86 -13.53
CA PHE A 38 4.10 -28.01 -14.37
C PHE A 38 2.81 -28.08 -13.54
N LEU A 39 2.83 -28.76 -12.38
CA LEU A 39 1.71 -28.79 -11.45
C LEU A 39 1.47 -27.42 -10.83
N LEU A 40 2.56 -26.72 -10.48
CA LEU A 40 2.48 -25.36 -9.97
C LEU A 40 1.82 -24.40 -10.98
N LYS A 41 2.18 -24.49 -12.26
CA LYS A 41 1.53 -23.68 -13.33
C LYS A 41 0.04 -23.95 -13.43
N ILE A 42 -0.38 -25.20 -13.35
CA ILE A 42 -1.82 -25.57 -13.37
C ILE A 42 -2.53 -25.00 -12.15
N ALA A 43 -1.96 -25.19 -10.95
CA ALA A 43 -2.54 -24.70 -9.70
C ALA A 43 -2.65 -23.16 -9.69
N VAL A 44 -1.59 -22.45 -10.09
CA VAL A 44 -1.60 -20.99 -10.17
C VAL A 44 -2.60 -20.50 -11.20
N SER A 45 -2.66 -21.12 -12.39
CA SER A 45 -3.64 -20.76 -13.42
C SER A 45 -5.08 -20.96 -12.93
N PHE A 46 -5.32 -22.01 -12.16
CA PHE A 46 -6.63 -22.28 -11.57
C PHE A 46 -6.98 -21.24 -10.49
N ILE A 47 -6.04 -20.90 -9.62
CA ILE A 47 -6.22 -19.84 -8.60
C ILE A 47 -6.52 -18.50 -9.28
N MET A 48 -5.77 -18.12 -10.31
CA MET A 48 -6.01 -16.89 -11.07
C MET A 48 -7.38 -16.90 -11.77
N PHE A 49 -7.81 -18.06 -12.28
CA PHE A 49 -9.15 -18.21 -12.83
C PHE A 49 -10.23 -17.98 -11.77
N LEU A 50 -10.10 -18.58 -10.59
CA LEU A 50 -11.02 -18.38 -9.48
C LEU A 50 -11.04 -16.92 -9.00
N ASP A 51 -9.89 -16.29 -8.91
CA ASP A 51 -9.75 -14.87 -8.53
C ASP A 51 -10.52 -13.97 -9.51
N LYS A 52 -10.24 -14.12 -10.79
CA LYS A 52 -10.88 -13.35 -11.86
C LYS A 52 -12.41 -13.47 -11.87
N HIS A 53 -12.95 -14.58 -11.38
CA HIS A 53 -14.39 -14.84 -11.32
C HIS A 53 -14.98 -14.58 -9.92
N GLY A 54 -14.19 -14.07 -8.97
CA GLY A 54 -14.65 -13.80 -7.61
C GLY A 54 -15.01 -15.05 -6.81
N MET A 55 -14.44 -16.20 -7.18
CA MET A 55 -14.71 -17.50 -6.56
C MET A 55 -13.61 -17.98 -5.62
N LEU A 56 -12.64 -17.13 -5.29
CA LEU A 56 -11.57 -17.48 -4.35
C LEU A 56 -12.12 -17.78 -2.96
N PRO A 57 -11.67 -18.86 -2.32
CA PRO A 57 -12.02 -19.17 -0.94
C PRO A 57 -11.55 -18.05 0.01
N LYS A 58 -12.38 -17.71 1.01
CA LYS A 58 -12.09 -16.63 1.96
C LYS A 58 -10.77 -16.80 2.70
N PHE A 59 -10.32 -18.03 2.97
CA PHE A 59 -9.06 -18.28 3.64
C PHE A 59 -7.85 -17.89 2.76
N VAL A 60 -7.93 -18.10 1.43
CA VAL A 60 -6.91 -17.68 0.47
C VAL A 60 -6.85 -16.16 0.40
N ILE A 61 -8.02 -15.49 0.34
CA ILE A 61 -8.11 -14.02 0.34
C ILE A 61 -7.46 -13.44 1.60
N LYS A 62 -7.73 -14.03 2.78
CA LYS A 62 -7.14 -13.55 4.04
C LYS A 62 -5.63 -13.75 4.13
N ALA A 63 -5.10 -14.85 3.58
CA ALA A 63 -3.67 -15.13 3.57
C ALA A 63 -2.91 -14.36 2.48
N SER A 64 -3.62 -13.83 1.48
CA SER A 64 -3.02 -13.14 0.35
C SER A 64 -2.77 -11.66 0.64
N PRO A 65 -1.53 -11.16 0.55
CA PRO A 65 -1.24 -9.74 0.70
C PRO A 65 -1.77 -8.89 -0.47
N PHE A 66 -2.18 -9.53 -1.58
CA PHE A 66 -2.64 -8.86 -2.80
C PHE A 66 -4.14 -8.53 -2.79
N HIS A 67 -4.90 -9.04 -1.82
CA HIS A 67 -6.32 -8.78 -1.67
C HIS A 67 -6.60 -7.66 -0.67
N THR A 68 -6.05 -6.49 -0.96
CA THR A 68 -6.20 -5.26 -0.17
C THR A 68 -6.64 -4.11 -1.07
N SER A 69 -7.16 -3.04 -0.50
CA SER A 69 -7.52 -1.84 -1.27
C SER A 69 -6.30 -1.02 -1.67
N ALA A 70 -5.28 -1.00 -0.81
CA ALA A 70 -4.06 -0.26 -1.03
C ALA A 70 -2.86 -1.02 -0.46
N PHE A 71 -1.72 -0.89 -1.12
CA PHE A 71 -0.45 -1.40 -0.66
C PHE A 71 0.49 -0.24 -0.34
N LEU A 72 1.01 -0.22 0.88
CA LEU A 72 1.96 0.79 1.33
C LEU A 72 3.32 0.15 1.57
N THR A 73 4.36 0.67 0.93
CA THR A 73 5.74 0.24 1.17
C THR A 73 6.62 1.39 1.62
N ASN A 74 7.51 1.11 2.56
CA ASN A 74 8.50 2.06 3.03
C ASN A 74 9.90 1.59 2.60
N VAL A 75 10.41 2.16 1.51
CA VAL A 75 11.75 1.88 0.99
C VAL A 75 12.82 2.82 1.57
N ALA A 76 12.42 3.76 2.43
CA ALA A 76 13.35 4.65 3.14
C ALA A 76 14.35 3.89 3.99
N SER A 77 13.96 2.76 4.57
CA SER A 77 14.83 1.87 5.34
C SER A 77 15.97 1.27 4.52
N LEU A 78 15.78 1.17 3.21
CA LEU A 78 16.79 0.70 2.25
C LEU A 78 17.68 1.86 1.72
N GLY A 79 17.42 3.09 2.13
CA GLY A 79 18.19 4.28 1.74
C GLY A 79 17.92 4.77 0.31
N ILE A 80 16.85 4.31 -0.34
CA ILE A 80 16.47 4.70 -1.70
C ILE A 80 15.27 5.65 -1.74
N ASP A 81 15.11 6.36 -2.85
CA ASP A 81 13.94 7.20 -3.09
C ASP A 81 12.68 6.36 -3.39
N ALA A 82 11.52 7.03 -3.35
CA ALA A 82 10.27 6.39 -3.70
C ALA A 82 10.31 5.88 -5.15
N ILE A 83 9.82 4.67 -5.34
CA ILE A 83 9.76 3.97 -6.63
C ILE A 83 8.32 3.89 -7.11
N TYR A 84 8.12 3.93 -8.44
CA TYR A 84 6.85 3.58 -9.04
C TYR A 84 6.80 2.07 -9.25
N HIS A 85 5.90 1.41 -8.54
CA HIS A 85 5.69 -0.02 -8.64
C HIS A 85 4.42 -0.30 -9.45
N HIS A 86 4.49 -1.18 -10.45
CA HIS A 86 3.29 -1.58 -11.16
C HIS A 86 2.33 -2.36 -10.23
N LEU A 87 1.05 -2.25 -10.51
CA LEU A 87 0.02 -2.98 -9.78
C LEU A 87 0.05 -4.47 -10.18
N TYR A 88 -0.43 -5.31 -9.30
CA TYR A 88 -0.48 -6.75 -9.54
C TYR A 88 -1.70 -7.13 -10.37
N ASP A 89 -1.54 -8.10 -11.27
CA ASP A 89 -2.64 -8.68 -12.05
C ASP A 89 -3.49 -9.66 -11.23
N PHE A 90 -3.02 -10.02 -10.04
CA PHE A 90 -3.68 -10.91 -9.09
C PHE A 90 -4.16 -10.13 -7.87
N GLY A 91 -5.39 -10.40 -7.43
CA GLY A 91 -5.99 -9.76 -6.27
C GLY A 91 -6.73 -8.47 -6.58
N THR A 92 -6.93 -7.64 -5.57
CA THR A 92 -7.79 -6.44 -5.63
C THR A 92 -7.06 -5.14 -5.36
N THR A 93 -5.73 -5.16 -5.22
CA THR A 93 -4.94 -3.96 -4.93
C THR A 93 -4.98 -2.98 -6.09
N GLY A 94 -5.68 -1.88 -5.91
CA GLY A 94 -5.84 -0.84 -6.93
C GLY A 94 -5.01 0.41 -6.69
N LEU A 95 -4.36 0.52 -5.53
CA LEU A 95 -3.50 1.65 -5.17
C LEU A 95 -2.19 1.15 -4.58
N PHE A 96 -1.08 1.68 -5.07
CA PHE A 96 0.25 1.44 -4.52
C PHE A 96 0.88 2.77 -4.11
N LEU A 97 1.35 2.86 -2.88
CA LEU A 97 2.07 4.01 -2.35
C LEU A 97 3.45 3.57 -1.87
N ALA A 98 4.49 4.17 -2.43
CA ALA A 98 5.86 3.99 -1.98
C ALA A 98 6.37 5.25 -1.30
N MET A 99 6.99 5.08 -0.13
CA MET A 99 7.60 6.14 0.66
C MET A 99 9.12 6.00 0.59
N GLY A 100 9.79 7.05 0.07
CA GLY A 100 11.24 7.11 -0.08
C GLY A 100 11.97 7.66 1.12
N LYS A 101 13.29 7.70 1.04
CA LYS A 101 14.18 8.23 2.08
C LYS A 101 13.96 9.73 2.32
N LYS A 102 14.33 10.17 3.53
CA LYS A 102 14.44 11.61 3.82
C LYS A 102 15.54 12.22 2.97
N LYS A 103 15.26 13.36 2.37
CA LYS A 103 16.20 14.16 1.60
C LYS A 103 16.03 15.63 1.95
N LYS A 104 17.05 16.43 1.66
CA LYS A 104 16.97 17.87 1.64
C LYS A 104 16.54 18.30 0.24
N ASP A 105 15.61 19.23 0.18
CA ASP A 105 15.15 19.84 -1.06
C ASP A 105 15.11 21.35 -0.89
N PHE A 106 15.20 22.08 -1.99
CA PHE A 106 15.18 23.53 -1.98
C PHE A 106 13.83 24.00 -2.50
N ILE A 107 13.11 24.72 -1.67
CA ILE A 107 11.84 25.34 -2.05
C ILE A 107 12.03 26.87 -2.14
N TYR A 108 11.23 27.50 -2.99
CA TYR A 108 11.19 28.93 -3.11
C TYR A 108 10.03 29.48 -2.28
N GLU A 109 10.35 30.24 -1.25
CA GLU A 109 9.39 30.83 -0.32
C GLU A 109 9.82 32.24 0.03
N ASP A 110 8.88 33.21 0.03
CA ASP A 110 9.09 34.61 0.35
C ASP A 110 10.33 35.24 -0.34
N ASP A 111 10.44 35.08 -1.66
CA ASP A 111 11.54 35.55 -2.49
C ASP A 111 12.94 35.00 -2.09
N SER A 112 12.97 33.90 -1.35
CA SER A 112 14.21 33.25 -0.94
C SER A 112 14.17 31.74 -1.21
N ILE A 113 15.37 31.14 -1.34
CA ILE A 113 15.52 29.70 -1.42
C ILE A 113 15.72 29.17 -0.01
N VAL A 114 14.80 28.31 0.43
CA VAL A 114 14.85 27.67 1.75
C VAL A 114 15.12 26.17 1.58
N GLU A 115 16.05 25.65 2.39
CA GLU A 115 16.33 24.22 2.45
C GLU A 115 15.34 23.55 3.41
N GLU A 116 14.56 22.60 2.89
CA GLU A 116 13.63 21.82 3.70
C GLU A 116 13.95 20.32 3.68
N LYS A 117 13.55 19.64 4.76
CA LYS A 117 13.60 18.18 4.84
C LYS A 117 12.28 17.61 4.33
N CYS A 118 12.36 16.84 3.28
CA CYS A 118 11.19 16.19 2.68
C CYS A 118 11.39 14.69 2.47
N ILE A 119 10.32 14.01 2.17
CA ILE A 119 10.27 12.62 1.70
C ILE A 119 9.54 12.58 0.37
N SER A 120 10.01 11.71 -0.52
CA SER A 120 9.30 11.45 -1.78
C SER A 120 8.19 10.43 -1.54
N LEU A 121 7.02 10.70 -2.12
CA LEU A 121 5.91 9.74 -2.18
C LEU A 121 5.61 9.44 -3.65
N ALA A 122 5.58 8.17 -4.02
CA ALA A 122 5.19 7.72 -5.35
C ALA A 122 3.86 6.98 -5.28
N PHE A 123 2.89 7.45 -6.06
CA PHE A 123 1.55 6.87 -6.15
C PHE A 123 1.37 6.20 -7.50
N VAL A 124 0.84 4.99 -7.49
CA VAL A 124 0.34 4.30 -8.67
C VAL A 124 -1.09 3.88 -8.41
N CYS A 125 -2.00 4.25 -9.30
CA CYS A 125 -3.41 3.96 -9.17
C CYS A 125 -3.92 3.27 -10.45
N ASP A 126 -4.81 2.29 -10.28
CA ASP A 126 -5.48 1.63 -11.38
C ASP A 126 -6.59 2.53 -11.94
N GLU A 127 -6.50 2.91 -13.21
CA GLU A 127 -7.51 3.74 -13.87
C GLU A 127 -8.89 3.08 -13.97
N ARG A 128 -8.98 1.77 -13.75
CA ARG A 128 -10.26 1.06 -13.65
C ARG A 128 -11.08 1.46 -12.42
N ILE A 129 -10.43 1.98 -11.37
CA ILE A 129 -11.12 2.43 -10.14
C ILE A 129 -11.36 3.94 -10.11
N CYS A 130 -10.53 4.74 -10.75
CA CYS A 130 -10.74 6.18 -10.85
C CYS A 130 -9.97 6.75 -12.04
N ASP A 131 -10.55 7.77 -12.68
CA ASP A 131 -9.88 8.52 -13.74
C ASP A 131 -8.84 9.51 -13.19
N GLY A 132 -8.05 10.10 -14.09
CA GLY A 132 -7.00 11.04 -13.74
C GLY A 132 -7.51 12.30 -13.02
N TYR A 133 -8.74 12.76 -13.32
CA TYR A 133 -9.32 13.92 -12.64
C TYR A 133 -9.66 13.61 -11.18
N TYR A 134 -10.30 12.49 -10.94
CA TYR A 134 -10.62 12.03 -9.59
C TYR A 134 -9.34 11.77 -8.78
N PHE A 135 -8.37 11.11 -9.39
CA PHE A 135 -7.06 10.85 -8.78
C PHE A 135 -6.35 12.15 -8.37
N ALA A 136 -6.30 13.15 -9.27
CA ALA A 136 -5.69 14.45 -8.98
C ALA A 136 -6.36 15.17 -7.80
N ASN A 137 -7.68 15.11 -7.69
CA ASN A 137 -8.41 15.67 -6.55
C ASN A 137 -8.14 14.91 -5.25
N SER A 138 -8.00 13.59 -5.31
CA SER A 138 -7.62 12.75 -4.17
C SER A 138 -6.21 13.10 -3.66
N VAL A 139 -5.25 13.34 -4.55
CA VAL A 139 -3.89 13.78 -4.17
C VAL A 139 -3.91 15.19 -3.56
N LYS A 140 -4.75 16.12 -4.06
CA LYS A 140 -4.93 17.43 -3.44
C LYS A 140 -5.48 17.32 -2.03
N LEU A 141 -6.47 16.46 -1.84
CA LEU A 141 -7.05 16.19 -0.51
C LEU A 141 -6.04 15.56 0.43
N PHE A 142 -5.26 14.59 -0.05
CA PHE A 142 -4.16 13.99 0.70
C PHE A 142 -3.15 15.04 1.17
N ASN A 143 -2.71 15.93 0.28
CA ASN A 143 -1.82 17.04 0.61
C ASN A 143 -2.43 18.01 1.64
N LYS A 144 -3.75 18.25 1.57
CA LYS A 144 -4.45 19.04 2.59
C LYS A 144 -4.34 18.40 3.98
N TYR A 145 -4.53 17.10 4.08
CA TYR A 145 -4.40 16.38 5.36
C TYR A 145 -2.95 16.31 5.86
N LEU A 146 -1.96 16.21 4.97
CA LEU A 146 -0.56 16.30 5.38
C LEU A 146 -0.20 17.66 5.97
N LYS A 147 -0.77 18.74 5.41
CA LYS A 147 -0.56 20.11 5.92
C LYS A 147 -1.37 20.41 7.19
N ARG A 148 -2.46 19.71 7.42
CA ARG A 148 -3.39 19.89 8.54
C ARG A 148 -3.78 18.55 9.13
N PRO A 149 -2.83 17.87 9.81
CA PRO A 149 -3.03 16.52 10.33
C PRO A 149 -4.11 16.47 11.45
N GLU A 150 -4.39 17.59 12.10
CA GLU A 150 -5.46 17.72 13.07
C GLU A 150 -6.85 17.33 12.53
N LEU A 151 -7.05 17.48 11.21
CA LEU A 151 -8.29 17.05 10.55
C LEU A 151 -8.49 15.52 10.55
N LEU A 152 -7.44 14.73 10.83
CA LEU A 152 -7.51 13.28 10.91
C LEU A 152 -7.87 12.76 12.31
N GLU A 153 -7.95 13.62 13.30
CA GLU A 153 -8.37 13.24 14.66
C GLU A 153 -9.88 13.02 14.74
N GLU A 154 -10.63 13.67 13.86
CA GLU A 154 -12.08 13.46 13.75
C GLU A 154 -12.40 12.18 12.95
N SER A 155 -13.43 11.46 13.39
CA SER A 155 -13.92 10.30 12.65
C SER A 155 -14.67 10.75 11.40
N PHE A 156 -14.25 10.27 10.23
CA PHE A 156 -15.03 10.47 9.01
C PHE A 156 -16.34 9.69 9.09
N THR A 157 -17.43 10.41 9.10
CA THR A 157 -18.76 9.80 9.20
C THR A 157 -19.27 9.28 7.86
N ARG A 158 -18.88 9.87 6.72
CA ARG A 158 -19.09 9.37 5.33
C ARG A 158 -18.35 10.25 4.31
N VAL A 159 -18.08 9.68 3.13
CA VAL A 159 -17.50 10.40 1.96
C VAL A 159 -18.40 11.53 1.45
N GLU A 160 -19.67 11.53 1.79
CA GLU A 160 -20.66 12.54 1.38
C GLU A 160 -20.48 13.90 2.09
N ASP A 161 -19.74 13.94 3.19
CA ASP A 161 -19.48 15.15 3.96
C ASP A 161 -18.24 15.94 3.48
N VAL A 162 -17.56 15.46 2.45
CA VAL A 162 -16.39 16.11 1.84
C VAL A 162 -16.79 16.79 0.54
N LYS A 163 -17.64 17.83 0.67
CA LYS A 163 -17.91 18.78 -0.43
C LYS A 163 -17.05 20.02 -0.29
#